data_a0939da0b63ce71f18c7de31fd156ba4
#
_entry.id   a0939da0b63ce71f18c7de31fd156ba4
#
_cell.length_a   1.000
_cell.length_b   1.000
_cell.length_c   1.000
_cell.angle_alpha   90.00
_cell.angle_beta   90.00
_cell.angle_gamma   90.00
#
_symmetry.space_group_name_H-M   'P 1'
#
loop_
_entity.id
_entity.type
_entity.pdbx_description
1 polymer ?
#
loop_
_entity_poly.entity_id
_entity_poly.type
_entity_poly.pdbx_seq_one_letter_code
_entity_poly.pdbx_strand_id
1 'polypeptide(L)'
;MKKHFKKLTDLFRIKNKKLRIANYVALGLLVIYLGLIIYPNFLFGHSFKYKRFNVYSTQLLGDSIQRVLDEAEIKLSVSEIYDKDLTHNIYLCNNYTLYTFLAPFSRKAFACNYPFINNIFIANCDIDKNEAYKNDKKDKYTRQLSVLISHETTHTLIEKKIGFWKFRTLSNWKNEGYCDYVAYGQTDNLKEGQEFLIKNKNNKKPGTDYRKYYIAVNYLMITKKMTFDNILSTELSFEDVLKKVELAE
;
A
#
# COMPACT_ATOMS: atom_id res chain seq x y z
N MET A 1 -20.11 -3.73 -23.71
CA MET A 1 -18.90 -4.21 -24.41
C MET A 1 -18.78 -3.73 -25.86
N LYS A 2 -19.76 -3.91 -26.77
CA LYS A 2 -19.65 -3.51 -28.20
C LYS A 2 -19.33 -2.01 -28.44
N LYS A 3 -19.82 -1.09 -27.61
CA LYS A 3 -19.57 0.37 -27.76
C LYS A 3 -18.11 0.77 -27.44
N HIS A 4 -17.46 0.10 -26.50
CA HIS A 4 -16.05 0.39 -26.15
C HIS A 4 -15.09 -0.21 -27.20
N PHE A 5 -15.39 -1.38 -27.75
CA PHE A 5 -14.62 -1.97 -28.84
C PHE A 5 -14.67 -1.10 -30.12
N LYS A 6 -15.82 -0.49 -30.43
CA LYS A 6 -15.96 0.42 -31.57
C LYS A 6 -15.12 1.68 -31.41
N LYS A 7 -15.02 2.26 -30.20
CA LYS A 7 -14.12 3.40 -29.93
C LYS A 7 -12.64 3.08 -30.11
N LEU A 8 -12.19 1.86 -29.72
CA LEU A 8 -10.82 1.41 -29.98
C LEU A 8 -10.55 1.26 -31.48
N THR A 9 -11.47 0.65 -32.24
CA THR A 9 -11.30 0.50 -33.70
C THR A 9 -11.35 1.82 -34.44
N ASP A 10 -12.08 2.83 -33.96
CA ASP A 10 -12.13 4.17 -34.54
C ASP A 10 -10.82 4.96 -34.33
N LEU A 11 -10.06 4.70 -33.23
CA LEU A 11 -8.71 5.21 -33.03
C LEU A 11 -7.73 4.77 -34.15
N PHE A 12 -7.95 3.61 -34.76
CA PHE A 12 -7.13 3.07 -35.86
C PHE A 12 -7.63 3.50 -37.24
N ARG A 13 -8.85 4.09 -37.34
CA ARG A 13 -9.45 4.60 -38.59
C ARG A 13 -9.11 6.04 -38.94
N ILE A 14 -8.13 6.64 -38.27
CA ILE A 14 -7.74 8.01 -38.52
C ILE A 14 -7.21 8.16 -39.96
N LYS A 15 -7.90 8.95 -40.78
CA LYS A 15 -7.53 9.17 -42.19
C LYS A 15 -6.18 9.91 -42.34
N ASN A 16 -5.81 10.73 -41.35
CA ASN A 16 -4.53 11.45 -41.35
C ASN A 16 -3.38 10.50 -40.95
N LYS A 17 -2.50 10.21 -41.91
CA LYS A 17 -1.33 9.31 -41.74
C LYS A 17 -0.43 9.73 -40.56
N LYS A 18 -0.17 11.03 -40.39
CA LYS A 18 0.70 11.56 -39.31
C LYS A 18 0.09 11.30 -37.93
N LEU A 19 -1.23 11.52 -37.78
CA LEU A 19 -1.94 11.31 -36.52
C LEU A 19 -2.00 9.80 -36.17
N ARG A 20 -2.15 8.94 -37.18
CA ARG A 20 -2.12 7.48 -37.01
C ARG A 20 -0.75 7.00 -36.52
N ILE A 21 0.33 7.50 -37.10
CA ILE A 21 1.70 7.20 -36.65
C ILE A 21 1.92 7.67 -35.21
N ALA A 22 1.51 8.89 -34.88
CA ALA A 22 1.62 9.42 -33.51
C ALA A 22 0.89 8.54 -32.48
N ASN A 23 -0.31 8.02 -32.82
CA ASN A 23 -1.05 7.10 -31.94
C ASN A 23 -0.35 5.76 -31.75
N TYR A 24 0.26 5.18 -32.81
CA TYR A 24 1.05 3.95 -32.66
C TYR A 24 2.29 4.16 -31.79
N VAL A 25 2.98 5.28 -31.97
CA VAL A 25 4.13 5.64 -31.13
C VAL A 25 3.68 5.80 -29.65
N ALA A 26 2.60 6.56 -29.41
CA ALA A 26 2.06 6.75 -28.06
C ALA A 26 1.66 5.41 -27.41
N LEU A 27 0.99 4.52 -28.17
CA LEU A 27 0.64 3.19 -27.68
C LEU A 27 1.88 2.35 -27.37
N GLY A 28 2.90 2.38 -28.25
CA GLY A 28 4.18 1.70 -27.99
C GLY A 28 4.87 2.19 -26.73
N LEU A 29 4.94 3.51 -26.54
CA LEU A 29 5.49 4.12 -25.31
C LEU A 29 4.69 3.72 -24.05
N LEU A 30 3.36 3.67 -24.16
CA LEU A 30 2.51 3.21 -23.05
C LEU A 30 2.79 1.74 -22.69
N VAL A 31 2.91 0.86 -23.69
CA VAL A 31 3.24 -0.56 -23.46
C VAL A 31 4.60 -0.71 -22.80
N ILE A 32 5.61 0.03 -23.28
CA ILE A 32 6.95 0.06 -22.66
C ILE A 32 6.84 0.54 -21.22
N TYR A 33 6.13 1.63 -20.97
CA TYR A 33 5.95 2.18 -19.63
C TYR A 33 5.27 1.20 -18.66
N LEU A 34 4.22 0.51 -19.11
CA LEU A 34 3.56 -0.54 -18.32
C LEU A 34 4.51 -1.72 -18.06
N GLY A 35 5.32 -2.09 -19.05
CA GLY A 35 6.38 -3.09 -18.88
C GLY A 35 7.38 -2.70 -17.80
N LEU A 36 7.76 -1.41 -17.74
CA LEU A 36 8.66 -0.87 -16.70
C LEU A 36 8.06 -0.93 -15.29
N ILE A 37 6.74 -0.77 -15.15
CA ILE A 37 6.05 -0.90 -13.86
C ILE A 37 5.97 -2.37 -13.43
N ILE A 38 5.74 -3.28 -14.37
CA ILE A 38 5.59 -4.72 -14.09
C ILE A 38 6.95 -5.37 -13.80
N TYR A 39 7.98 -5.01 -14.57
CA TYR A 39 9.34 -5.59 -14.47
C TYR A 39 10.41 -4.49 -14.33
N PRO A 40 10.41 -3.74 -13.22
CA PRO A 40 11.33 -2.61 -13.07
C PRO A 40 12.75 -3.01 -12.62
N ASN A 41 13.02 -4.30 -12.43
CA ASN A 41 14.25 -4.83 -11.80
C ASN A 41 15.54 -4.23 -12.39
N PHE A 42 15.62 -4.03 -13.71
CA PHE A 42 16.79 -3.50 -14.40
C PHE A 42 17.06 -2.00 -14.15
N LEU A 43 16.09 -1.29 -13.54
CA LEU A 43 16.30 0.09 -13.08
C LEU A 43 17.02 0.17 -11.72
N PHE A 44 17.26 -0.99 -11.07
CA PHE A 44 17.85 -1.10 -9.75
C PHE A 44 19.16 -1.89 -9.81
N GLY A 45 20.26 -1.25 -9.37
CA GLY A 45 21.60 -1.83 -9.46
C GLY A 45 21.91 -2.91 -8.42
N HIS A 46 21.11 -3.01 -7.37
CA HIS A 46 21.36 -3.91 -6.24
C HIS A 46 20.12 -4.73 -5.94
N SER A 47 20.29 -5.98 -5.53
CA SER A 47 19.20 -6.86 -5.13
C SER A 47 19.60 -7.74 -3.95
N PHE A 48 18.59 -8.09 -3.12
CA PHE A 48 18.74 -8.97 -1.98
C PHE A 48 17.47 -9.82 -1.84
N LYS A 49 17.64 -11.12 -1.75
CA LYS A 49 16.51 -12.05 -1.56
C LYS A 49 16.56 -12.61 -0.15
N TYR A 50 15.48 -12.43 0.59
CA TYR A 50 15.36 -12.92 1.96
C TYR A 50 13.93 -13.35 2.26
N LYS A 51 13.75 -14.61 2.70
CA LYS A 51 12.43 -15.21 2.94
C LYS A 51 11.51 -15.00 1.73
N ARG A 52 10.40 -14.32 1.91
CA ARG A 52 9.40 -13.98 0.89
C ARG A 52 9.67 -12.66 0.16
N PHE A 53 10.70 -11.93 0.54
CA PHE A 53 10.99 -10.60 0.01
C PHE A 53 12.12 -10.65 -1.01
N ASN A 54 11.85 -10.14 -2.21
CA ASN A 54 12.86 -9.77 -3.19
C ASN A 54 13.02 -8.25 -3.10
N VAL A 55 14.13 -7.78 -2.59
CA VAL A 55 14.41 -6.35 -2.44
C VAL A 55 15.32 -5.90 -3.57
N TYR A 56 14.94 -4.81 -4.22
CA TYR A 56 15.72 -4.15 -5.28
C TYR A 56 15.99 -2.70 -4.84
N SER A 57 17.19 -2.20 -5.04
CA SER A 57 17.59 -0.87 -4.60
C SER A 57 18.48 -0.17 -5.61
N THR A 58 18.36 1.16 -5.68
CA THR A 58 19.29 2.01 -6.43
C THR A 58 20.59 2.26 -5.66
N GLN A 59 20.64 1.92 -4.38
CA GLN A 59 21.80 2.06 -3.49
C GLN A 59 22.18 0.71 -2.91
N LEU A 60 23.43 0.60 -2.44
CA LEU A 60 23.91 -0.60 -1.75
C LEU A 60 23.00 -0.94 -0.56
N LEU A 61 22.67 -2.22 -0.45
CA LEU A 61 21.90 -2.78 0.65
C LEU A 61 22.90 -3.22 1.74
N GLY A 62 22.87 -2.56 2.90
CA GLY A 62 23.63 -2.97 4.08
C GLY A 62 23.00 -4.17 4.80
N ASP A 63 23.71 -4.74 5.77
CA ASP A 63 23.24 -5.90 6.57
C ASP A 63 21.94 -5.60 7.34
N SER A 64 21.70 -4.33 7.64
CA SER A 64 20.48 -3.86 8.34
C SER A 64 19.18 -4.19 7.60
N ILE A 65 19.20 -4.46 6.29
CA ILE A 65 18.01 -4.82 5.52
C ILE A 65 17.37 -6.11 6.05
N GLN A 66 18.18 -7.09 6.45
CA GLN A 66 17.66 -8.33 7.01
C GLN A 66 16.85 -8.07 8.28
N ARG A 67 17.36 -7.24 9.19
CA ARG A 67 16.65 -6.85 10.42
C ARG A 67 15.32 -6.17 10.10
N VAL A 68 15.29 -5.24 9.15
CA VAL A 68 14.06 -4.55 8.72
C VAL A 68 13.02 -5.54 8.19
N LEU A 69 13.46 -6.53 7.39
CA LEU A 69 12.57 -7.55 6.83
C LEU A 69 12.09 -8.55 7.90
N ASP A 70 12.92 -8.88 8.88
CA ASP A 70 12.52 -9.72 10.02
C ASP A 70 11.44 -9.03 10.86
N GLU A 71 11.60 -7.74 11.15
CA GLU A 71 10.59 -6.96 11.85
C GLU A 71 9.28 -6.88 11.05
N ALA A 72 9.35 -6.71 9.74
CA ALA A 72 8.18 -6.72 8.87
C ALA A 72 7.48 -8.08 8.88
N GLU A 73 8.24 -9.16 8.82
CA GLU A 73 7.73 -10.53 8.86
C GLU A 73 7.02 -10.85 10.18
N ILE A 74 7.58 -10.43 11.32
CA ILE A 74 6.97 -10.59 12.64
C ILE A 74 5.60 -9.88 12.67
N LYS A 75 5.53 -8.66 12.13
CA LYS A 75 4.26 -7.90 12.04
C LYS A 75 3.23 -8.61 11.17
N LEU A 76 3.64 -9.11 10.01
CA LEU A 76 2.76 -9.82 9.09
C LEU A 76 2.23 -11.14 9.66
N SER A 77 3.04 -11.84 10.46
CA SER A 77 2.69 -13.15 11.03
C SER A 77 1.49 -13.12 11.97
N VAL A 78 1.10 -11.96 12.50
CA VAL A 78 -0.10 -11.81 13.34
C VAL A 78 -1.39 -11.66 12.54
N SER A 79 -1.29 -11.50 11.22
CA SER A 79 -2.45 -11.37 10.34
C SER A 79 -3.14 -12.72 10.13
N GLU A 80 -4.46 -12.75 10.28
CA GLU A 80 -5.29 -13.94 9.98
C GLU A 80 -5.21 -14.38 8.52
N ILE A 81 -4.83 -13.46 7.62
CA ILE A 81 -4.68 -13.73 6.19
C ILE A 81 -3.23 -13.85 5.76
N TYR A 82 -2.34 -14.08 6.73
CA TYR A 82 -0.92 -14.29 6.46
C TYR A 82 -0.70 -15.48 5.51
N ASP A 83 0.08 -15.27 4.45
CA ASP A 83 0.47 -16.29 3.48
C ASP A 83 1.99 -16.32 3.36
N LYS A 84 2.62 -17.30 3.98
CA LYS A 84 4.09 -17.47 4.00
C LYS A 84 4.70 -17.74 2.62
N ASP A 85 3.90 -18.24 1.66
CA ASP A 85 4.38 -18.64 0.35
C ASP A 85 4.25 -17.51 -0.70
N LEU A 86 3.54 -16.43 -0.35
CA LEU A 86 3.37 -15.28 -1.23
C LEU A 86 4.61 -14.39 -1.24
N THR A 87 5.28 -14.32 -2.37
CA THR A 87 6.48 -13.49 -2.56
C THR A 87 6.14 -12.06 -2.94
N HIS A 88 6.88 -11.10 -2.40
CA HIS A 88 6.73 -9.67 -2.67
C HIS A 88 8.03 -9.07 -3.22
N ASN A 89 7.91 -8.21 -4.22
CA ASN A 89 9.02 -7.44 -4.76
C ASN A 89 8.98 -6.03 -4.15
N ILE A 90 10.04 -5.65 -3.47
CA ILE A 90 10.18 -4.35 -2.80
C ILE A 90 11.24 -3.54 -3.53
N TYR A 91 10.86 -2.38 -4.04
CA TYR A 91 11.71 -1.48 -4.82
C TYR A 91 12.00 -0.22 -4.00
N LEU A 92 13.21 -0.14 -3.46
CA LEU A 92 13.72 1.02 -2.73
C LEU A 92 14.27 2.02 -3.73
N CYS A 93 13.41 2.97 -4.15
CA CYS A 93 13.74 3.93 -5.21
C CYS A 93 14.87 4.86 -4.79
N ASN A 94 14.88 5.34 -3.51
CA ASN A 94 15.84 6.29 -2.96
C ASN A 94 16.06 7.52 -3.87
N ASN A 95 15.04 7.80 -4.70
CA ASN A 95 15.02 8.89 -5.65
C ASN A 95 13.54 9.23 -5.94
N TYR A 96 13.14 10.44 -5.61
CA TYR A 96 11.75 10.87 -5.75
C TYR A 96 11.28 10.88 -7.22
N THR A 97 12.16 11.21 -8.16
CA THR A 97 11.83 11.22 -9.60
C THR A 97 11.53 9.80 -10.09
N LEU A 98 12.38 8.83 -9.74
CA LEU A 98 12.15 7.42 -10.06
C LEU A 98 10.86 6.91 -9.41
N TYR A 99 10.66 7.21 -8.13
CA TYR A 99 9.41 6.84 -7.44
C TYR A 99 8.17 7.40 -8.13
N THR A 100 8.15 8.68 -8.46
CA THR A 100 6.99 9.31 -9.11
C THR A 100 6.76 8.81 -10.55
N PHE A 101 7.82 8.34 -11.20
CA PHE A 101 7.73 7.67 -12.49
C PHE A 101 7.07 6.29 -12.36
N LEU A 102 7.46 5.48 -11.36
CA LEU A 102 6.93 4.14 -11.14
C LEU A 102 5.58 4.13 -10.40
N ALA A 103 5.27 5.18 -9.62
CA ALA A 103 4.06 5.33 -8.83
C ALA A 103 3.34 6.68 -9.10
N PRO A 104 2.89 6.95 -10.35
CA PRO A 104 2.41 8.28 -10.77
C PRO A 104 1.15 8.74 -10.02
N PHE A 105 0.33 7.83 -9.53
CA PHE A 105 -0.90 8.15 -8.78
C PHE A 105 -0.66 8.29 -7.27
N SER A 106 0.50 7.88 -6.77
CA SER A 106 0.86 7.87 -5.35
C SER A 106 2.03 8.80 -5.01
N ARG A 107 2.25 9.86 -5.81
CA ARG A 107 3.41 10.77 -5.72
C ARG A 107 3.67 11.36 -4.33
N LYS A 108 2.61 11.56 -3.54
CA LYS A 108 2.69 12.15 -2.19
C LYS A 108 2.74 11.10 -1.07
N ALA A 109 2.74 9.82 -1.40
CA ALA A 109 2.82 8.73 -0.43
C ALA A 109 4.27 8.36 -0.10
N PHE A 110 4.48 7.62 0.97
CA PHE A 110 5.76 7.00 1.34
C PHE A 110 6.06 5.81 0.44
N ALA A 111 5.01 5.08 0.08
CA ALA A 111 5.07 3.90 -0.76
C ALA A 111 3.83 3.79 -1.65
N CYS A 112 3.89 2.88 -2.60
CA CYS A 112 2.79 2.49 -3.46
C CYS A 112 2.86 0.99 -3.70
N ASN A 113 1.77 0.29 -3.45
CA ASN A 113 1.63 -1.12 -3.77
C ASN A 113 0.79 -1.31 -5.04
N TYR A 114 1.25 -2.21 -5.91
CA TYR A 114 0.46 -2.78 -7.00
C TYR A 114 0.19 -4.26 -6.68
N PRO A 115 -0.87 -4.57 -5.92
CA PRO A 115 -1.09 -5.89 -5.34
C PRO A 115 -1.15 -7.01 -6.39
N PHE A 116 -1.76 -6.76 -7.56
CA PHE A 116 -1.93 -7.75 -8.64
C PHE A 116 -0.61 -8.23 -9.26
N ILE A 117 0.52 -7.53 -9.04
CA ILE A 117 1.87 -7.93 -9.47
C ILE A 117 2.84 -8.07 -8.30
N ASN A 118 2.37 -7.94 -7.07
CA ASN A 118 3.13 -8.02 -5.82
C ASN A 118 4.33 -7.05 -5.77
N ASN A 119 4.24 -5.89 -6.43
CA ASN A 119 5.29 -4.87 -6.47
C ASN A 119 4.99 -3.74 -5.48
N ILE A 120 5.93 -3.48 -4.60
CA ILE A 120 5.89 -2.39 -3.61
C ILE A 120 7.01 -1.42 -3.94
N PHE A 121 6.67 -0.16 -4.21
CA PHE A 121 7.62 0.91 -4.48
C PHE A 121 7.71 1.83 -3.26
N ILE A 122 8.92 2.03 -2.72
CA ILE A 122 9.19 2.90 -1.58
C ILE A 122 9.96 4.12 -2.08
N ALA A 123 9.49 5.32 -1.71
CA ALA A 123 10.01 6.58 -2.25
C ALA A 123 11.47 6.81 -1.86
N ASN A 124 11.73 6.90 -0.57
CA ASN A 124 13.05 7.04 0.03
C ASN A 124 13.10 6.34 1.37
N CYS A 125 14.25 5.80 1.73
CA CYS A 125 14.47 5.16 3.03
C CYS A 125 15.92 5.29 3.49
N ASP A 126 16.09 5.16 4.81
CA ASP A 126 17.35 4.91 5.50
C ASP A 126 17.21 3.53 6.18
N ILE A 127 17.86 2.52 5.60
CA ILE A 127 17.71 1.12 6.04
C ILE A 127 18.31 0.95 7.43
N ASP A 128 19.45 1.62 7.73
CA ASP A 128 20.14 1.48 9.01
C ASP A 128 19.32 2.04 10.17
N LYS A 129 18.56 3.11 9.90
CA LYS A 129 17.64 3.71 10.88
C LYS A 129 16.26 3.08 10.88
N ASN A 130 15.97 2.18 9.93
CA ASN A 130 14.64 1.64 9.71
C ASN A 130 13.60 2.76 9.48
N GLU A 131 13.93 3.75 8.66
CA GLU A 131 13.09 4.92 8.39
C GLU A 131 12.76 5.05 6.90
N ALA A 132 11.54 5.50 6.59
CA ALA A 132 11.08 5.85 5.26
C ALA A 132 10.61 7.32 5.20
N TYR A 133 10.81 7.97 4.04
CA TYR A 133 10.54 9.38 3.79
C TYR A 133 9.69 9.58 2.53
N LYS A 134 8.92 10.66 2.46
CA LYS A 134 8.09 10.97 1.29
C LYS A 134 8.85 11.54 0.10
N ASN A 135 9.93 12.27 0.32
CA ASN A 135 10.72 13.00 -0.68
C ASN A 135 12.19 12.91 -0.33
N ASP A 136 13.08 13.48 -1.21
CA ASP A 136 14.53 13.55 -1.01
C ASP A 136 14.94 14.40 0.22
N LYS A 137 13.99 15.14 0.79
CA LYS A 137 14.19 15.85 2.05
C LYS A 137 13.79 14.93 3.20
N LYS A 138 14.69 14.77 4.18
CA LYS A 138 14.39 14.13 5.48
C LYS A 138 13.43 15.04 6.24
N ASP A 139 12.19 15.06 5.79
CA ASP A 139 11.17 15.94 6.30
C ASP A 139 10.63 15.47 7.66
N LYS A 140 9.89 16.38 8.29
CA LYS A 140 9.24 16.27 9.60
C LYS A 140 8.38 15.01 9.81
N TYR A 141 8.19 14.21 8.78
CA TYR A 141 7.35 13.01 8.79
C TYR A 141 8.13 11.82 8.29
N THR A 142 8.63 11.02 9.20
CA THR A 142 9.18 9.69 8.93
C THR A 142 8.16 8.62 9.29
N ARG A 143 8.25 7.47 8.62
CA ARG A 143 7.60 6.22 9.04
C ARG A 143 8.67 5.17 9.23
N GLN A 144 8.45 4.25 10.15
CA GLN A 144 9.33 3.08 10.28
C GLN A 144 9.21 2.24 9.00
N LEU A 145 10.36 1.88 8.41
CA LEU A 145 10.42 1.17 7.11
C LEU A 145 9.78 -0.23 7.21
N SER A 146 10.04 -0.96 8.30
CA SER A 146 9.44 -2.27 8.54
C SER A 146 7.91 -2.21 8.70
N VAL A 147 7.37 -1.16 9.34
CA VAL A 147 5.93 -0.90 9.42
C VAL A 147 5.35 -0.60 8.05
N LEU A 148 6.02 0.21 7.25
CA LEU A 148 5.58 0.55 5.90
C LEU A 148 5.54 -0.68 5.00
N ILE A 149 6.60 -1.53 5.03
CA ILE A 149 6.64 -2.79 4.28
C ILE A 149 5.49 -3.70 4.69
N SER A 150 5.21 -3.83 5.99
CA SER A 150 4.11 -4.67 6.49
C SER A 150 2.76 -4.15 6.02
N HIS A 151 2.54 -2.85 6.08
CA HIS A 151 1.31 -2.19 5.63
C HIS A 151 1.06 -2.46 4.13
N GLU A 152 2.03 -2.18 3.28
CA GLU A 152 1.92 -2.37 1.84
C GLU A 152 1.76 -3.86 1.46
N THR A 153 2.48 -4.74 2.15
CA THR A 153 2.34 -6.19 1.96
C THR A 153 0.93 -6.66 2.31
N THR A 154 0.33 -6.10 3.36
CA THR A 154 -1.03 -6.46 3.78
C THR A 154 -2.08 -6.14 2.71
N HIS A 155 -1.94 -5.07 1.94
CA HIS A 155 -2.81 -4.80 0.78
C HIS A 155 -2.80 -5.96 -0.22
N THR A 156 -1.63 -6.55 -0.49
CA THR A 156 -1.53 -7.72 -1.38
C THR A 156 -2.20 -8.95 -0.77
N LEU A 157 -2.05 -9.18 0.54
CA LEU A 157 -2.72 -10.28 1.23
C LEU A 157 -4.25 -10.13 1.16
N ILE A 158 -4.76 -8.90 1.35
CA ILE A 158 -6.20 -8.61 1.22
C ILE A 158 -6.68 -8.91 -0.21
N GLU A 159 -5.99 -8.38 -1.24
CA GLU A 159 -6.38 -8.64 -2.62
C GLU A 159 -6.36 -10.13 -2.94
N LYS A 160 -5.33 -10.86 -2.52
CA LYS A 160 -5.24 -12.31 -2.67
C LYS A 160 -6.42 -13.04 -2.03
N LYS A 161 -6.81 -12.61 -0.82
CA LYS A 161 -7.93 -13.20 -0.06
C LYS A 161 -9.28 -12.98 -0.74
N ILE A 162 -9.56 -11.76 -1.21
CA ILE A 162 -10.92 -11.39 -1.67
C ILE A 162 -11.04 -11.22 -3.18
N GLY A 163 -9.93 -11.21 -3.91
CA GLY A 163 -9.85 -11.01 -5.35
C GLY A 163 -9.91 -9.55 -5.78
N PHE A 164 -9.36 -9.28 -6.97
CA PHE A 164 -9.15 -7.95 -7.53
C PHE A 164 -10.40 -7.05 -7.47
N TRP A 165 -11.56 -7.53 -7.92
CA TRP A 165 -12.76 -6.69 -8.01
C TRP A 165 -13.30 -6.29 -6.65
N LYS A 166 -13.34 -7.21 -5.70
CA LYS A 166 -13.78 -6.91 -4.32
C LYS A 166 -12.78 -5.98 -3.63
N PHE A 167 -11.49 -6.17 -3.84
CA PHE A 167 -10.45 -5.28 -3.31
C PHE A 167 -10.64 -3.83 -3.81
N ARG A 168 -10.90 -3.64 -5.10
CA ARG A 168 -11.12 -2.30 -5.70
C ARG A 168 -12.35 -1.57 -5.19
N THR A 169 -13.31 -2.29 -4.64
CA THR A 169 -14.56 -1.74 -4.09
C THR A 169 -14.62 -1.77 -2.57
N LEU A 170 -13.58 -2.32 -1.93
CA LEU A 170 -13.48 -2.34 -0.47
C LEU A 170 -13.38 -0.91 0.08
N SER A 171 -14.14 -0.62 1.12
CA SER A 171 -14.09 0.71 1.75
C SER A 171 -12.71 0.99 2.36
N ASN A 172 -12.25 2.24 2.23
CA ASN A 172 -10.91 2.63 2.69
C ASN A 172 -10.69 2.33 4.17
N TRP A 173 -11.68 2.54 5.04
CA TRP A 173 -11.51 2.30 6.46
C TRP A 173 -11.25 0.83 6.79
N LYS A 174 -11.86 -0.12 6.04
CA LYS A 174 -11.59 -1.55 6.21
C LYS A 174 -10.21 -1.93 5.68
N ASN A 175 -9.88 -1.42 4.48
CA ASN A 175 -8.61 -1.71 3.82
C ASN A 175 -7.42 -1.13 4.59
N GLU A 176 -7.36 0.19 4.72
CA GLU A 176 -6.26 0.90 5.38
C GLU A 176 -6.20 0.59 6.87
N GLY A 177 -7.37 0.47 7.52
CA GLY A 177 -7.45 0.15 8.93
C GLY A 177 -6.89 -1.24 9.26
N TYR A 178 -7.14 -2.24 8.41
CA TYR A 178 -6.58 -3.57 8.62
C TYR A 178 -5.08 -3.60 8.29
N CYS A 179 -4.63 -2.88 7.26
CA CYS A 179 -3.21 -2.74 6.96
C CYS A 179 -2.44 -2.10 8.14
N ASP A 180 -2.99 -1.03 8.73
CA ASP A 180 -2.40 -0.40 9.91
C ASP A 180 -2.50 -1.29 11.17
N TYR A 181 -3.59 -2.06 11.34
CA TYR A 181 -3.72 -3.04 12.42
C TYR A 181 -2.63 -4.11 12.39
N VAL A 182 -2.31 -4.63 11.22
CA VAL A 182 -1.21 -5.58 11.03
C VAL A 182 0.15 -4.92 11.23
N ALA A 183 0.35 -3.72 10.66
CA ALA A 183 1.63 -3.04 10.63
C ALA A 183 2.05 -2.45 11.99
N TYR A 184 1.12 -1.83 12.73
CA TYR A 184 1.41 -1.24 14.05
C TYR A 184 1.24 -2.23 15.20
N GLY A 185 0.61 -3.36 14.95
CA GLY A 185 0.34 -4.36 15.96
C GLY A 185 -0.99 -4.17 16.68
N GLN A 186 -1.33 -5.20 17.43
CA GLN A 186 -2.53 -5.27 18.23
C GLN A 186 -2.32 -4.51 19.54
N THR A 187 -3.16 -3.54 19.85
CA THR A 187 -3.13 -2.85 21.13
C THR A 187 -4.50 -2.89 21.79
N ASP A 188 -4.55 -3.33 23.03
CA ASP A 188 -5.78 -3.29 23.86
C ASP A 188 -5.94 -1.93 24.54
N ASN A 189 -5.64 -0.85 23.81
CA ASN A 189 -5.67 0.50 24.36
C ASN A 189 -6.91 1.26 23.86
N LEU A 190 -8.09 0.79 24.28
CA LEU A 190 -9.37 1.41 23.95
C LEU A 190 -9.41 2.88 24.40
N LYS A 191 -8.92 3.19 25.60
CA LYS A 191 -8.91 4.55 26.15
C LYS A 191 -8.10 5.53 25.29
N GLU A 192 -6.91 5.15 24.86
CA GLU A 192 -6.09 5.99 23.96
C GLU A 192 -6.83 6.26 22.63
N GLY A 193 -7.52 5.24 22.09
CA GLY A 193 -8.34 5.40 20.91
C GLY A 193 -9.48 6.39 21.12
N GLN A 194 -10.19 6.30 22.22
CA GLN A 194 -11.28 7.21 22.60
C GLN A 194 -10.77 8.65 22.78
N GLU A 195 -9.70 8.85 23.51
CA GLU A 195 -9.07 10.16 23.70
C GLU A 195 -8.64 10.79 22.35
N PHE A 196 -8.05 9.97 21.46
CA PHE A 196 -7.72 10.42 20.12
C PHE A 196 -8.95 10.86 19.33
N LEU A 197 -10.04 10.10 19.36
CA LEU A 197 -11.28 10.43 18.65
C LEU A 197 -11.88 11.73 19.16
N ILE A 198 -12.00 11.89 20.47
CA ILE A 198 -12.52 13.12 21.10
C ILE A 198 -11.68 14.34 20.69
N LYS A 199 -10.34 14.24 20.84
CA LYS A 199 -9.41 15.34 20.52
C LYS A 199 -9.42 15.70 19.03
N ASN A 200 -9.69 14.75 18.15
CA ASN A 200 -9.61 14.90 16.70
C ASN A 200 -10.98 14.81 15.99
N LYS A 201 -12.08 15.03 16.69
CA LYS A 201 -13.42 14.91 16.14
C LYS A 201 -13.62 15.73 14.87
N ASN A 202 -13.12 16.96 14.84
CA ASN A 202 -13.26 17.90 13.71
C ASN A 202 -11.93 18.08 12.93
N ASN A 203 -10.92 17.26 13.20
CA ASN A 203 -9.61 17.39 12.57
C ASN A 203 -9.59 16.70 11.21
N LYS A 204 -9.44 17.49 10.13
CA LYS A 204 -9.33 17.02 8.73
C LYS A 204 -7.88 16.99 8.22
N LYS A 205 -6.89 17.01 9.11
CA LYS A 205 -5.47 16.95 8.67
C LYS A 205 -5.18 15.60 8.01
N PRO A 206 -4.36 15.57 6.96
CA PRO A 206 -3.89 14.33 6.37
C PRO A 206 -3.27 13.39 7.43
N GLY A 207 -3.63 12.13 7.39
CA GLY A 207 -3.17 11.11 8.36
C GLY A 207 -4.08 10.91 9.58
N THR A 208 -4.96 11.88 9.92
CA THR A 208 -5.92 11.71 11.01
C THR A 208 -6.92 10.58 10.69
N ASP A 209 -7.34 10.48 9.43
CA ASP A 209 -8.29 9.46 9.00
C ASP A 209 -7.69 8.05 9.09
N TYR A 210 -6.42 7.87 8.70
CA TYR A 210 -5.73 6.58 8.85
C TYR A 210 -5.68 6.12 10.31
N ARG A 211 -5.38 7.02 11.26
CA ARG A 211 -5.42 6.67 12.68
C ARG A 211 -6.82 6.29 13.15
N LYS A 212 -7.86 6.98 12.66
CA LYS A 212 -9.26 6.61 12.95
C LYS A 212 -9.64 5.25 12.35
N TYR A 213 -9.17 4.92 11.14
CA TYR A 213 -9.36 3.61 10.51
C TYR A 213 -8.71 2.49 11.33
N TYR A 214 -7.47 2.70 11.76
CA TYR A 214 -6.78 1.79 12.66
C TYR A 214 -7.58 1.57 13.96
N ILE A 215 -8.02 2.64 14.63
CA ILE A 215 -8.81 2.56 15.88
C ILE A 215 -10.08 1.75 15.66
N ALA A 216 -10.80 2.00 14.57
CA ALA A 216 -12.04 1.29 14.25
C ALA A 216 -11.80 -0.22 14.06
N VAL A 217 -10.79 -0.58 13.25
CA VAL A 217 -10.48 -2.00 12.99
C VAL A 217 -9.91 -2.66 14.25
N ASN A 218 -9.01 -2.01 14.96
CA ASN A 218 -8.45 -2.55 16.21
C ASN A 218 -9.54 -2.83 17.25
N TYR A 219 -10.52 -1.93 17.42
CA TYR A 219 -11.68 -2.14 18.28
C TYR A 219 -12.49 -3.37 17.86
N LEU A 220 -12.79 -3.52 16.57
CA LEU A 220 -13.55 -4.66 16.09
C LEU A 220 -12.79 -5.99 16.30
N MET A 221 -11.49 -6.01 16.02
CA MET A 221 -10.64 -7.19 16.15
C MET A 221 -10.40 -7.55 17.63
N ILE A 222 -9.96 -6.60 18.44
CA ILE A 222 -9.50 -6.86 19.82
C ILE A 222 -10.68 -6.88 20.81
N THR A 223 -11.50 -5.82 20.81
CA THR A 223 -12.58 -5.66 21.80
C THR A 223 -13.79 -6.51 21.42
N LYS A 224 -14.19 -6.51 20.14
CA LYS A 224 -15.37 -7.28 19.68
C LYS A 224 -15.03 -8.68 19.20
N LYS A 225 -13.75 -9.08 19.19
CA LYS A 225 -13.29 -10.41 18.78
C LYS A 225 -13.77 -10.82 17.37
N MET A 226 -13.95 -9.84 16.49
CA MET A 226 -14.31 -10.10 15.10
C MET A 226 -13.11 -10.58 14.33
N THR A 227 -13.31 -11.54 13.42
CA THR A 227 -12.29 -11.93 12.43
C THR A 227 -12.24 -10.93 11.29
N PHE A 228 -11.19 -10.97 10.47
CA PHE A 228 -11.13 -10.16 9.26
C PHE A 228 -12.29 -10.45 8.29
N ASP A 229 -12.70 -11.70 8.14
CA ASP A 229 -13.87 -12.07 7.33
C ASP A 229 -15.16 -11.46 7.86
N ASN A 230 -15.34 -11.37 9.19
CA ASN A 230 -16.46 -10.66 9.80
C ASN A 230 -16.41 -9.15 9.52
N ILE A 231 -15.22 -8.54 9.54
CA ILE A 231 -15.06 -7.12 9.20
C ILE A 231 -15.40 -6.88 7.72
N LEU A 232 -14.97 -7.76 6.82
CA LEU A 232 -15.28 -7.66 5.39
C LEU A 232 -16.80 -7.69 5.14
N SER A 233 -17.52 -8.57 5.82
CA SER A 233 -18.96 -8.80 5.65
C SER A 233 -19.85 -7.87 6.46
N THR A 234 -19.30 -7.12 7.45
CA THR A 234 -20.12 -6.21 8.26
C THR A 234 -20.74 -5.09 7.44
N GLU A 235 -22.01 -4.81 7.69
CA GLU A 235 -22.75 -3.67 7.12
C GLU A 235 -22.57 -2.37 7.93
N LEU A 236 -21.85 -2.42 9.06
CA LEU A 236 -21.58 -1.24 9.86
C LEU A 236 -20.85 -0.19 9.03
N SER A 237 -21.35 1.04 9.08
CA SER A 237 -20.63 2.18 8.53
C SER A 237 -19.41 2.52 9.39
N PHE A 238 -18.48 3.26 8.82
CA PHE A 238 -17.31 3.73 9.58
C PHE A 238 -17.71 4.58 10.78
N GLU A 239 -18.68 5.46 10.57
CA GLU A 239 -19.24 6.35 11.61
C GLU A 239 -19.90 5.57 12.74
N ASP A 240 -20.61 4.48 12.43
CA ASP A 240 -21.23 3.63 13.44
C ASP A 240 -20.17 2.92 14.30
N VAL A 241 -19.09 2.47 13.69
CA VAL A 241 -17.97 1.85 14.43
C VAL A 241 -17.32 2.88 15.35
N LEU A 242 -17.03 4.10 14.87
CA LEU A 242 -16.45 5.15 15.71
C LEU A 242 -17.34 5.51 16.91
N LYS A 243 -18.65 5.63 16.70
CA LYS A 243 -19.60 5.84 17.81
C LYS A 243 -19.55 4.70 18.84
N LYS A 244 -19.44 3.45 18.38
CA LYS A 244 -19.29 2.30 19.29
C LYS A 244 -17.99 2.34 20.07
N VAL A 245 -16.88 2.81 19.47
CA VAL A 245 -15.61 3.03 20.16
C VAL A 245 -15.77 4.11 21.24
N GLU A 246 -16.39 5.26 20.91
CA GLU A 246 -16.59 6.37 21.85
C GLU A 246 -17.45 5.97 23.07
N LEU A 247 -18.40 5.06 22.89
CA LEU A 247 -19.35 4.59 23.92
C LEU A 247 -18.93 3.30 24.63
N ALA A 248 -17.80 2.70 24.25
CA ALA A 248 -17.35 1.45 24.86
C ALA A 248 -16.77 1.69 26.27
N GLU A 249 -17.04 0.75 27.18
CA GLU A 249 -16.54 0.73 28.56
C GLU A 249 -15.31 -0.17 28.72
#